data_32fad7aa9e6d01fc228a3a0ad70c3c70
#
_entry.id   32fad7aa9e6d01fc228a3a0ad70c3c70
#
_cell.length_a   1.000
_cell.length_b   1.000
_cell.length_c   1.000
_cell.angle_alpha   90.00
_cell.angle_beta   90.00
_cell.angle_gamma   90.00
#
_symmetry.space_group_name_H-M   'P 1'
#
loop_
_entity.id
_entity.type
_entity.pdbx_description
1 polymer ?
#
loop_
_entity_poly.entity_id
_entity_poly.type
_entity_poly.pdbx_seq_one_letter_code
_entity_poly.pdbx_strand_id
1 'polypeptide(L)'
;MALWVRGTLPPEGPALALVGAREASRAGRVRARIWARRLTEGGVAVVSGLARGIDGAAHEGALEAGPTWGVLGSGLDHPYPAEHAGLMGRIVAAGGGVITPFPPEALPRKWHFPRRNWLLAAWTAGVV
;
A
#
# COMPACT_ATOMS: atom_id res chain seq x y z
N MET A 1 11.98 13.04 -9.27
CA MET A 1 11.79 11.58 -9.29
C MET A 1 10.60 11.25 -10.17
N ALA A 2 10.75 10.31 -11.08
CA ALA A 2 9.62 9.82 -11.87
C ALA A 2 8.82 8.77 -11.09
N LEU A 3 7.51 8.79 -11.24
CA LEU A 3 6.61 7.81 -10.64
C LEU A 3 5.74 7.21 -11.73
N TRP A 4 5.46 5.92 -11.60
CA TRP A 4 4.48 5.22 -12.42
C TRP A 4 3.27 4.93 -11.57
N VAL A 5 2.08 5.18 -12.12
CA VAL A 5 0.82 5.10 -11.38
C VAL A 5 -0.19 4.27 -12.16
N ARG A 6 -0.81 3.33 -11.48
CA ARG A 6 -2.02 2.64 -11.95
C ARG A 6 -3.17 3.05 -11.03
N GLY A 7 -4.21 3.66 -11.59
CA GLY A 7 -5.28 4.24 -10.79
C GLY A 7 -5.02 5.70 -10.45
N THR A 8 -5.21 6.06 -9.19
CA THR A 8 -5.09 7.45 -8.73
C THR A 8 -3.90 7.65 -7.80
N LEU A 9 -3.52 8.90 -7.58
CA LEU A 9 -2.62 9.28 -6.50
C LEU A 9 -3.42 9.51 -5.21
N PRO A 10 -2.78 9.37 -4.03
CA PRO A 10 -3.45 9.73 -2.78
C PRO A 10 -3.96 11.17 -2.83
N PRO A 11 -5.15 11.46 -2.29
CA PRO A 11 -5.68 12.81 -2.28
C PRO A 11 -4.88 13.70 -1.34
N GLU A 12 -5.02 15.01 -1.51
CA GLU A 12 -4.54 15.97 -0.51
C GLU A 12 -5.31 15.78 0.78
N GLY A 13 -4.62 15.92 1.90
CA GLY A 13 -5.22 15.74 3.21
C GLY A 13 -4.45 14.74 4.07
N PRO A 14 -5.03 14.33 5.22
CA PRO A 14 -4.32 13.44 6.12
C PRO A 14 -4.14 12.04 5.50
N ALA A 15 -2.93 11.53 5.64
CA ALA A 15 -2.57 10.19 5.20
C ALA A 15 -1.62 9.53 6.20
N LEU A 16 -1.81 8.24 6.45
CA LEU A 16 -0.94 7.45 7.31
C LEU A 16 -0.47 6.19 6.58
N ALA A 17 0.79 5.87 6.76
CA ALA A 17 1.33 4.60 6.29
C ALA A 17 1.17 3.54 7.37
N LEU A 18 0.56 2.43 7.02
CA LEU A 18 0.47 1.25 7.87
C LEU A 18 1.38 0.18 7.28
N VAL A 19 2.47 -0.11 7.97
CA VAL A 19 3.45 -1.10 7.53
C VAL A 19 3.84 -2.01 8.69
N GLY A 20 4.29 -3.22 8.39
CA GLY A 20 4.69 -4.13 9.44
C GLY A 20 5.25 -5.44 8.93
N ALA A 21 5.30 -6.43 9.83
CA ALA A 21 5.91 -7.71 9.57
C ALA A 21 5.20 -8.48 8.44
N ARG A 22 5.99 -9.12 7.58
CA ARG A 22 5.49 -9.98 6.50
C ARG A 22 4.90 -11.26 7.06
N GLU A 23 5.49 -11.80 8.12
CA GLU A 23 5.00 -12.97 8.85
C GLU A 23 4.32 -12.51 10.13
N ALA A 24 3.20 -11.80 9.96
CA ALA A 24 2.44 -11.28 11.08
C ALA A 24 1.56 -12.36 11.70
N SER A 25 1.34 -12.25 13.02
CA SER A 25 0.36 -13.08 13.71
C SER A 25 -1.05 -12.77 13.21
N ARG A 26 -1.98 -13.71 13.44
CA ARG A 26 -3.39 -13.47 13.13
C ARG A 26 -3.91 -12.24 13.87
N ALA A 27 -3.56 -12.09 15.16
CA ALA A 27 -3.98 -10.94 15.94
C ALA A 27 -3.44 -9.63 15.38
N GLY A 28 -2.19 -9.61 14.92
CA GLY A 28 -1.59 -8.44 14.27
C GLY A 28 -2.30 -8.07 12.98
N ARG A 29 -2.62 -9.05 12.14
CA ARG A 29 -3.38 -8.81 10.90
C ARG A 29 -4.78 -8.30 11.16
N VAL A 30 -5.49 -8.87 12.12
CA VAL A 30 -6.83 -8.40 12.51
C VAL A 30 -6.78 -6.96 12.98
N ARG A 31 -5.79 -6.62 13.80
CA ARG A 31 -5.61 -5.26 14.31
C ARG A 31 -5.33 -4.27 13.19
N ALA A 32 -4.43 -4.62 12.28
CA ALA A 32 -4.11 -3.77 11.12
C ALA A 32 -5.36 -3.52 10.26
N ARG A 33 -6.15 -4.55 10.03
CA ARG A 33 -7.40 -4.46 9.27
C ARG A 33 -8.40 -3.51 9.95
N ILE A 34 -8.59 -3.63 11.25
CA ILE A 34 -9.52 -2.78 12.01
C ILE A 34 -9.06 -1.32 11.98
N TRP A 35 -7.78 -1.06 12.22
CA TRP A 35 -7.24 0.29 12.23
C TRP A 35 -7.35 0.95 10.85
N ALA A 36 -6.99 0.23 9.80
CA ALA A 36 -7.08 0.73 8.44
C ALA A 36 -8.52 1.11 8.08
N ARG A 37 -9.49 0.27 8.42
CA ARG A 37 -10.91 0.56 8.19
C ARG A 37 -11.35 1.81 8.93
N ARG A 38 -10.99 1.93 10.20
CA ARG A 38 -11.37 3.10 11.02
C ARG A 38 -10.74 4.39 10.52
N LEU A 39 -9.48 4.34 10.11
CA LEU A 39 -8.81 5.50 9.53
C LEU A 39 -9.51 5.95 8.25
N THR A 40 -9.81 5.00 7.37
CA THR A 40 -10.52 5.29 6.12
C THR A 40 -11.91 5.87 6.37
N GLU A 41 -12.66 5.31 7.32
CA GLU A 41 -13.96 5.83 7.73
C GLU A 41 -13.85 7.28 8.24
N GLY A 42 -12.75 7.61 8.91
CA GLY A 42 -12.48 8.95 9.44
C GLY A 42 -11.90 9.94 8.45
N GLY A 43 -11.78 9.56 7.19
CA GLY A 43 -11.26 10.45 6.14
C GLY A 43 -9.74 10.50 6.04
N VAL A 44 -9.03 9.57 6.68
CA VAL A 44 -7.57 9.46 6.60
C VAL A 44 -7.21 8.47 5.50
N ALA A 45 -6.40 8.89 4.53
CA ALA A 45 -5.93 8.01 3.47
C ALA A 45 -4.93 6.99 4.05
N VAL A 46 -5.20 5.70 3.84
CA VAL A 46 -4.29 4.63 4.24
C VAL A 46 -3.39 4.30 3.06
N VAL A 47 -2.08 4.39 3.28
CA VAL A 47 -1.06 4.05 2.31
C VAL A 47 -0.22 2.92 2.88
N SER A 48 0.06 1.89 2.11
CA SER A 48 0.87 0.77 2.57
C SER A 48 1.72 0.20 1.44
N GLY A 49 2.53 -0.80 1.74
CA GLY A 49 3.54 -1.28 0.82
C GLY A 49 3.16 -2.54 0.04
N LEU A 50 1.91 -2.99 0.13
CA LEU A 50 1.43 -4.18 -0.58
C LEU A 50 2.15 -5.48 -0.20
N ALA A 51 2.96 -5.46 0.86
CA ALA A 51 3.68 -6.64 1.32
C ALA A 51 2.72 -7.67 1.96
N ARG A 52 3.22 -8.87 2.16
CA ARG A 52 2.49 -9.89 2.93
C ARG A 52 2.30 -9.44 4.36
N GLY A 53 1.35 -10.03 5.06
CA GLY A 53 1.13 -9.77 6.47
C GLY A 53 0.40 -8.46 6.75
N ILE A 54 1.01 -7.58 7.52
CA ILE A 54 0.39 -6.35 7.99
C ILE A 54 -0.06 -5.45 6.83
N ASP A 55 0.79 -5.26 5.82
CA ASP A 55 0.49 -4.38 4.69
C ASP A 55 -0.77 -4.84 3.95
N GLY A 56 -0.85 -6.12 3.60
CA GLY A 56 -2.02 -6.69 2.93
C GLY A 56 -3.28 -6.58 3.77
N ALA A 57 -3.18 -6.85 5.07
CA ALA A 57 -4.31 -6.73 6.00
C ALA A 57 -4.80 -5.28 6.11
N ALA A 58 -3.89 -4.30 6.12
CA ALA A 58 -4.24 -2.89 6.13
C ALA A 58 -5.02 -2.50 4.87
N HIS A 59 -4.57 -2.91 3.69
CA HIS A 59 -5.29 -2.65 2.45
C HIS A 59 -6.69 -3.29 2.47
N GLU A 60 -6.79 -4.53 2.93
CA GLU A 60 -8.10 -5.22 3.03
C GLU A 60 -9.06 -4.46 3.94
N GLY A 61 -8.59 -3.99 5.08
CA GLY A 61 -9.40 -3.22 6.02
C GLY A 61 -9.85 -1.88 5.44
N ALA A 62 -8.94 -1.16 4.80
CA ALA A 62 -9.27 0.12 4.17
C ALA A 62 -10.31 -0.06 3.05
N LEU A 63 -10.20 -1.12 2.25
CA LEU A 63 -11.14 -1.41 1.17
C LEU A 63 -12.57 -1.69 1.66
N GLU A 64 -12.75 -2.06 2.92
CA GLU A 64 -14.09 -2.21 3.52
C GLU A 64 -14.81 -0.86 3.67
N ALA A 65 -14.08 0.25 3.68
CA ALA A 65 -14.62 1.59 3.94
C ALA A 65 -14.40 2.58 2.78
N GLY A 66 -13.44 2.33 1.90
CA GLY A 66 -13.14 3.23 0.80
C GLY A 66 -11.84 2.88 0.08
N PRO A 67 -11.27 3.85 -0.66
CA PRO A 67 -10.04 3.61 -1.40
C PRO A 67 -8.80 3.54 -0.49
N THR A 68 -7.77 2.87 -0.99
CA THR A 68 -6.45 2.80 -0.38
C THR A 68 -5.39 2.90 -1.46
N TRP A 69 -4.15 3.16 -1.07
CA TRP A 69 -3.04 3.35 -1.99
C TRP A 69 -1.87 2.47 -1.58
N GLY A 70 -1.28 1.83 -2.59
CA GLY A 70 -0.12 0.97 -2.37
C GLY A 70 1.11 1.46 -3.10
N VAL A 71 2.27 1.32 -2.48
CA VAL A 71 3.56 1.63 -3.08
C VAL A 71 4.33 0.33 -3.31
N LEU A 72 4.64 0.07 -4.57
CA LEU A 72 5.29 -1.15 -5.01
C LEU A 72 6.81 -1.05 -4.92
N GLY A 73 7.45 -2.17 -4.59
CA GLY A 73 8.91 -2.33 -4.65
C GLY A 73 9.43 -2.92 -5.97
N SER A 74 8.59 -2.89 -7.01
CA SER A 74 8.91 -3.38 -8.34
C SER A 74 8.14 -2.55 -9.37
N GLY A 75 8.39 -2.78 -10.66
CA GLY A 75 7.63 -2.15 -11.72
C GLY A 75 6.21 -2.72 -11.84
N LEU A 76 5.31 -1.97 -12.48
CA LEU A 76 3.90 -2.36 -12.61
C LEU A 76 3.70 -3.64 -13.43
N ASP A 77 4.65 -3.99 -14.31
CA ASP A 77 4.60 -5.24 -15.10
C ASP A 77 5.00 -6.47 -14.28
N HIS A 78 5.59 -6.26 -13.10
CA HIS A 78 6.06 -7.34 -12.22
C HIS A 78 5.58 -7.13 -10.79
N PRO A 79 4.26 -7.12 -10.55
CA PRO A 79 3.73 -6.87 -9.21
C PRO A 79 4.22 -7.94 -8.22
N TYR A 80 4.71 -7.49 -7.08
CA TYR A 80 5.25 -8.36 -6.04
C TYR A 80 4.69 -7.95 -4.66
N PRO A 81 4.25 -8.88 -3.85
CA PRO A 81 4.17 -10.32 -4.11
C PRO A 81 3.10 -10.66 -5.17
N ALA A 82 3.37 -11.68 -5.97
CA ALA A 82 2.48 -12.05 -7.07
C ALA A 82 1.06 -12.41 -6.60
N GLU A 83 0.92 -12.99 -5.42
CA GLU A 83 -0.37 -13.33 -4.82
C GLU A 83 -1.22 -12.10 -4.50
N HIS A 84 -0.64 -10.88 -4.46
CA HIS A 84 -1.37 -9.63 -4.24
C HIS A 84 -1.78 -8.93 -5.54
N ALA A 85 -1.59 -9.55 -6.70
CA ALA A 85 -2.04 -8.98 -7.98
C ALA A 85 -3.55 -8.73 -7.99
N GLY A 86 -4.34 -9.65 -7.43
CA GLY A 86 -5.78 -9.48 -7.29
C GLY A 86 -6.15 -8.34 -6.34
N LEU A 87 -5.43 -8.20 -5.24
CA LEU A 87 -5.60 -7.09 -4.30
C LEU A 87 -5.33 -5.75 -4.99
N MET A 88 -4.26 -5.65 -5.78
CA MET A 88 -3.94 -4.44 -6.54
C MET A 88 -5.05 -4.07 -7.51
N GLY A 89 -5.65 -5.04 -8.19
CA GLY A 89 -6.81 -4.82 -9.05
C GLY A 89 -8.02 -4.27 -8.30
N ARG A 90 -8.29 -4.79 -7.11
CA ARG A 90 -9.39 -4.30 -6.27
C ARG A 90 -9.13 -2.89 -5.75
N ILE A 91 -7.89 -2.56 -5.42
CA ILE A 91 -7.48 -1.22 -5.02
C ILE A 91 -7.79 -0.21 -6.11
N VAL A 92 -7.40 -0.50 -7.34
CA VAL A 92 -7.65 0.38 -8.49
C VAL A 92 -9.15 0.50 -8.76
N ALA A 93 -9.88 -0.62 -8.72
CA ALA A 93 -11.33 -0.63 -8.95
C ALA A 93 -12.10 0.17 -7.90
N ALA A 94 -11.59 0.26 -6.67
CA ALA A 94 -12.21 1.02 -5.59
C ALA A 94 -11.87 2.52 -5.61
N GLY A 95 -11.12 2.98 -6.60
CA GLY A 95 -10.75 4.39 -6.72
C GLY A 95 -9.40 4.74 -6.11
N GLY A 96 -8.67 3.77 -5.61
CA GLY A 96 -7.31 3.95 -5.11
C GLY A 96 -6.26 3.83 -6.21
N GLY A 97 -5.03 3.60 -5.84
CA GLY A 97 -3.94 3.48 -6.80
C GLY A 97 -2.77 2.65 -6.32
N VAL A 98 -2.01 2.19 -7.27
CA VAL A 98 -0.73 1.50 -7.07
C VAL A 98 0.36 2.34 -7.71
N ILE A 99 1.38 2.67 -6.92
CA ILE A 99 2.38 3.66 -7.28
C ILE A 99 3.76 3.03 -7.09
N THR A 100 4.68 3.34 -8.00
CA THR A 100 6.05 2.83 -7.87
C THR A 100 7.07 3.83 -8.42
N PRO A 101 8.25 3.96 -7.79
CA PRO A 101 9.35 4.75 -8.33
C PRO A 101 10.18 3.97 -9.35
N PHE A 102 9.82 2.72 -9.65
CA PHE A 102 10.57 1.85 -10.55
C PHE A 102 9.86 1.72 -11.89
N PRO A 103 10.62 1.66 -13.03
CA PRO A 103 10.01 1.53 -14.34
C PRO A 103 9.23 0.21 -14.49
N PRO A 104 8.27 0.13 -15.44
CA PRO A 104 7.35 -1.01 -15.55
C PRO A 104 8.02 -2.37 -15.62
N GLU A 105 9.16 -2.48 -16.29
CA GLU A 105 9.92 -3.72 -16.46
C GLU A 105 10.79 -4.10 -15.27
N ALA A 106 10.87 -3.26 -14.22
CA ALA A 106 11.74 -3.51 -13.08
C ALA A 106 11.27 -4.71 -12.26
N LEU A 107 12.16 -5.69 -12.08
CA LEU A 107 11.93 -6.85 -11.23
C LEU A 107 12.05 -6.46 -9.76
N PRO A 108 11.38 -7.19 -8.85
CA PRO A 108 11.56 -6.94 -7.43
C PRO A 108 12.99 -7.26 -7.01
N ARG A 109 13.63 -6.33 -6.27
CA ARG A 109 15.00 -6.46 -5.76
C ARG A 109 15.02 -6.06 -4.30
N LYS A 110 15.90 -6.66 -3.50
CA LYS A 110 16.00 -6.35 -2.07
C LYS A 110 16.27 -4.87 -1.80
N TRP A 111 17.09 -4.21 -2.63
CA TRP A 111 17.43 -2.80 -2.44
C TRP A 111 16.31 -1.84 -2.85
N HIS A 112 15.26 -2.33 -3.54
CA HIS A 112 14.08 -1.52 -3.86
C HIS A 112 13.21 -1.25 -2.63
N PHE A 113 13.17 -2.16 -1.67
CA PHE A 113 12.24 -2.04 -0.53
C PHE A 113 12.56 -0.90 0.41
N PRO A 114 13.82 -0.62 0.78
CA PRO A 114 14.15 0.60 1.54
C PRO A 114 13.76 1.87 0.80
N ARG A 115 13.95 1.93 -0.52
CA ARG A 115 13.58 3.07 -1.34
C ARG A 115 12.06 3.25 -1.40
N ARG A 116 11.30 2.15 -1.54
CA ARG A 116 9.85 2.16 -1.49
C ARG A 116 9.36 2.67 -0.13
N ASN A 117 9.96 2.21 0.96
CA ASN A 117 9.61 2.64 2.31
C ASN A 117 9.86 4.14 2.53
N TRP A 118 10.94 4.68 1.96
CA TRP A 118 11.19 6.11 1.99
C TRP A 118 10.07 6.89 1.31
N LEU A 119 9.59 6.42 0.18
CA LEU A 119 8.48 7.04 -0.53
C LEU A 119 7.18 6.99 0.29
N LEU A 120 6.91 5.89 0.98
CA LEU A 120 5.78 5.79 1.91
C LEU A 120 5.86 6.86 2.99
N ALA A 121 7.03 7.02 3.61
CA ALA A 121 7.25 8.01 4.66
C ALA A 121 7.10 9.44 4.12
N ALA A 122 7.60 9.71 2.92
CA ALA A 122 7.54 11.04 2.32
C ALA A 122 6.11 11.46 1.97
N TRP A 123 5.23 10.50 1.71
CA TRP A 123 3.86 10.78 1.29
C TRP A 123 2.86 10.91 2.44
N THR A 124 3.24 10.54 3.63
CA THR A 124 2.32 10.43 4.76
C THR A 124 2.76 11.29 5.94
N ALA A 125 1.80 11.65 6.80
CA ALA A 125 2.07 12.41 8.01
C ALA A 125 2.75 11.57 9.10
N GLY A 126 2.68 10.25 9.00
CA GLY A 126 3.28 9.35 9.95
C GLY A 126 3.21 7.90 9.48
N VAL A 127 3.98 7.06 10.16
CA VAL A 127 4.06 5.61 9.91
C VAL A 127 3.70 4.88 11.19
N VAL A 128 2.81 3.94 11.08
CA VAL A 128 2.36 3.14 12.22
C VAL A 128 2.89 1.72 12.14
#